data_3699dbcc82730f098ce87e39b8135fc2
#
_entry.id   3699dbcc82730f098ce87e39b8135fc2
#
_cell.length_a   1.000
_cell.length_b   1.000
_cell.length_c   1.000
_cell.angle_alpha   90.00
_cell.angle_beta   90.00
_cell.angle_gamma   90.00
#
_symmetry.space_group_name_H-M   'P 1'
#
loop_
_entity.id
_entity.type
_entity.pdbx_description
1 polymer ?
#
loop_
_entity_poly.entity_id
_entity_poly.type
_entity_poly.pdbx_seq_one_letter_code
_entity_poly.pdbx_strand_id
1 'polypeptide(L)'
;MKNIKWIDDLKIRGGWGQTGNQSGLGNNSYLAAYDINRIQWFGEGNDANATPTRSQSSLSNPELTWETTTQTDLGIDITVLNNRLTLYADYYYKQTRDMLMWITLPTGSAAANSLPYNGGEIVNKGFEFTISSKNIVGKHFKWNTDFNISFNRNELKSLKLTQIYYAATTTDFIKEAVVRNTPGRPLGSFWGYISDGVDPETGELMYRDVNKDGMVSASDRTYIGDPNPDFTFGLTNTFSYKGLNLSMLIQGSYGNDVYNVGRMETEGMYDGKNQTTRVLERWRVPGQITDVPKAGFEMHNSTYFLEDGSYVRLKDVSLSYDVPRHIIKRIGSANCSLICQLPTCSP
;
A
#
# COMPACT_ATOMS: atom_id res chain seq x y z
N MET A 1 3.50 9.01 42.80
CA MET A 1 4.56 9.76 42.05
C MET A 1 4.96 11.10 42.68
N LYS A 2 4.62 11.39 43.90
CA LYS A 2 4.90 12.70 44.54
C LYS A 2 6.39 13.08 44.69
N ASN A 3 7.31 12.15 44.40
CA ASN A 3 8.77 12.39 44.66
C ASN A 3 9.62 12.50 43.37
N ILE A 4 9.06 12.39 42.19
CA ILE A 4 9.83 12.49 40.92
C ILE A 4 9.50 13.84 40.29
N LYS A 5 10.35 14.85 40.58
CA LYS A 5 10.11 16.27 40.23
C LYS A 5 10.17 16.60 38.72
N TRP A 6 10.64 15.68 37.89
CA TRP A 6 10.79 15.91 36.44
C TRP A 6 9.70 15.23 35.58
N ILE A 7 8.85 14.36 36.16
CA ILE A 7 7.69 13.76 35.51
C ILE A 7 6.44 14.54 35.93
N ASP A 8 5.77 15.15 34.99
CA ASP A 8 4.54 15.89 35.21
C ASP A 8 3.33 14.95 35.15
N ASP A 9 3.32 14.02 34.18
CA ASP A 9 2.27 13.01 34.05
C ASP A 9 2.84 11.71 33.50
N LEU A 10 2.29 10.58 33.96
CA LEU A 10 2.58 9.23 33.46
C LEU A 10 1.31 8.43 33.45
N LYS A 11 0.94 7.93 32.28
CA LYS A 11 -0.22 7.08 32.06
C LYS A 11 0.19 5.81 31.32
N ILE A 12 -0.24 4.68 31.82
CA ILE A 12 -0.10 3.37 31.16
C ILE A 12 -1.48 2.97 30.67
N ARG A 13 -1.55 2.56 29.41
CA ARG A 13 -2.77 2.12 28.74
C ARG A 13 -2.65 0.67 28.32
N GLY A 14 -3.71 -0.09 28.44
CA GLY A 14 -3.83 -1.45 27.92
C GLY A 14 -5.23 -1.65 27.37
N GLY A 15 -5.34 -2.23 26.21
CA GLY A 15 -6.59 -2.52 25.53
C GLY A 15 -6.56 -3.90 24.90
N TRP A 16 -7.71 -4.57 24.93
CA TRP A 16 -7.97 -5.78 24.17
C TRP A 16 -9.38 -5.75 23.66
N GLY A 17 -9.57 -6.16 22.40
CA GLY A 17 -10.90 -6.19 21.81
C GLY A 17 -10.96 -7.13 20.61
N GLN A 18 -12.19 -7.51 20.27
CA GLN A 18 -12.48 -8.34 19.12
C GLN A 18 -13.61 -7.70 18.29
N THR A 19 -13.44 -7.67 16.98
CA THR A 19 -14.38 -7.08 16.03
C THR A 19 -14.64 -8.05 14.89
N GLY A 20 -15.92 -8.27 14.58
CA GLY A 20 -16.34 -9.00 13.38
C GLY A 20 -16.46 -8.06 12.17
N ASN A 21 -16.11 -8.56 11.00
CA ASN A 21 -16.25 -7.86 9.72
C ASN A 21 -16.86 -8.79 8.67
N GLN A 22 -17.89 -8.31 7.97
CA GLN A 22 -18.54 -9.01 6.87
C GLN A 22 -18.47 -8.27 5.54
N SER A 23 -17.85 -7.08 5.51
CA SER A 23 -17.90 -6.16 4.35
C SER A 23 -17.09 -6.64 3.14
N GLY A 24 -16.28 -7.68 3.26
CA GLY A 24 -15.53 -8.28 2.14
C GLY A 24 -16.41 -9.04 1.13
N LEU A 25 -17.65 -9.35 1.47
CA LEU A 25 -18.60 -10.10 0.66
C LEU A 25 -19.97 -9.42 0.69
N GLY A 26 -20.78 -9.63 -0.36
CA GLY A 26 -22.17 -9.16 -0.39
C GLY A 26 -23.06 -9.91 0.61
N ASN A 27 -24.19 -9.31 0.98
CA ASN A 27 -25.10 -9.84 2.02
C ASN A 27 -25.62 -11.27 1.77
N ASN A 28 -25.64 -11.70 0.51
CA ASN A 28 -26.15 -13.03 0.11
C ASN A 28 -25.04 -13.93 -0.44
N SER A 29 -23.77 -13.63 -0.20
CA SER A 29 -22.65 -14.37 -0.78
C SER A 29 -22.55 -15.82 -0.30
N TYR A 30 -23.19 -16.19 0.80
CA TYR A 30 -23.30 -17.56 1.28
C TYR A 30 -24.25 -18.44 0.43
N LEU A 31 -25.10 -17.83 -0.41
CA LEU A 31 -26.01 -18.51 -1.33
C LEU A 31 -25.36 -18.71 -2.70
N ALA A 32 -25.85 -19.72 -3.41
CA ALA A 32 -25.49 -19.89 -4.82
C ALA A 32 -26.07 -18.73 -5.66
N ALA A 33 -25.25 -18.12 -6.50
CA ALA A 33 -25.70 -17.12 -7.46
C ALA A 33 -25.82 -17.70 -8.87
N TYR A 34 -26.79 -17.19 -9.62
CA TYR A 34 -27.06 -17.60 -10.99
C TYR A 34 -27.14 -16.38 -11.91
N ASP A 35 -26.42 -16.43 -13.02
CA ASP A 35 -26.54 -15.47 -14.11
C ASP A 35 -27.66 -15.88 -15.05
N ILE A 36 -28.60 -14.96 -15.32
CA ILE A 36 -29.82 -15.24 -16.11
C ILE A 36 -29.65 -14.82 -17.59
N ASN A 37 -28.61 -14.05 -17.91
CA ASN A 37 -28.46 -13.39 -19.21
C ASN A 37 -27.51 -14.10 -20.19
N ARG A 38 -27.10 -15.33 -19.91
CA ARG A 38 -26.30 -16.09 -20.86
C ARG A 38 -27.19 -16.78 -21.87
N ILE A 39 -27.03 -16.39 -23.12
CA ILE A 39 -27.70 -17.04 -24.25
C ILE A 39 -26.83 -18.25 -24.63
N GLN A 40 -27.34 -19.46 -24.43
CA GLN A 40 -26.75 -20.66 -25.03
C GLN A 40 -27.50 -20.98 -26.29
N TRP A 41 -26.76 -21.14 -27.35
CA TRP A 41 -27.33 -21.51 -28.64
C TRP A 41 -27.36 -23.03 -28.77
N PHE A 42 -28.59 -23.58 -28.89
CA PHE A 42 -28.82 -24.97 -29.24
C PHE A 42 -29.72 -24.98 -30.48
N GLY A 43 -29.12 -25.00 -31.67
CA GLY A 43 -29.90 -25.10 -32.89
C GLY A 43 -29.20 -24.60 -34.14
N GLU A 44 -29.65 -25.04 -35.28
CA GLU A 44 -29.12 -24.63 -36.57
C GLU A 44 -29.50 -23.17 -36.91
N GLY A 45 -28.51 -22.31 -36.87
CA GLY A 45 -28.36 -21.17 -37.77
C GLY A 45 -29.25 -19.95 -37.62
N ASN A 46 -30.08 -19.73 -36.59
CA ASN A 46 -30.88 -18.52 -36.43
C ASN A 46 -30.93 -18.00 -35.00
N ASP A 47 -30.43 -16.79 -34.79
CA ASP A 47 -30.45 -16.05 -33.50
C ASP A 47 -31.84 -15.81 -32.88
N ALA A 48 -32.91 -16.01 -33.67
CA ALA A 48 -34.29 -15.83 -33.22
C ALA A 48 -34.78 -16.87 -32.20
N ASN A 49 -34.07 -17.98 -32.01
CA ASN A 49 -34.42 -19.07 -31.10
C ASN A 49 -33.48 -19.22 -29.90
N ALA A 50 -32.68 -18.19 -29.61
CA ALA A 50 -31.80 -18.22 -28.47
C ALA A 50 -32.59 -18.21 -27.15
N THR A 51 -32.54 -19.31 -26.41
CA THR A 51 -33.20 -19.43 -25.10
C THR A 51 -32.31 -18.88 -24.00
N PRO A 52 -32.79 -17.97 -23.16
CA PRO A 52 -32.02 -17.52 -22.00
C PRO A 52 -31.77 -18.71 -21.07
N THR A 53 -30.52 -18.98 -20.81
CA THR A 53 -30.11 -20.06 -19.91
C THR A 53 -29.66 -19.49 -18.57
N ARG A 54 -29.84 -20.27 -17.53
CA ARG A 54 -29.29 -19.97 -16.19
C ARG A 54 -27.98 -20.74 -16.05
N SER A 55 -26.91 -20.00 -15.77
CA SER A 55 -25.64 -20.61 -15.37
C SER A 55 -25.28 -20.18 -13.94
N GLN A 56 -24.84 -21.12 -13.14
CA GLN A 56 -24.39 -20.82 -11.79
C GLN A 56 -23.09 -20.01 -11.87
N SER A 57 -23.07 -18.85 -11.24
CA SER A 57 -21.91 -17.94 -11.22
C SER A 57 -21.06 -18.09 -9.94
N SER A 58 -21.69 -18.49 -8.82
CA SER A 58 -20.95 -18.83 -7.60
C SER A 58 -21.57 -20.03 -6.88
N LEU A 59 -20.73 -20.79 -6.18
CA LEU A 59 -21.19 -21.85 -5.29
C LEU A 59 -21.68 -21.28 -3.96
N SER A 60 -22.59 -21.99 -3.31
CA SER A 60 -22.98 -21.68 -1.93
C SER A 60 -21.92 -22.14 -0.93
N ASN A 61 -21.76 -21.39 0.14
CA ASN A 61 -20.98 -21.80 1.30
C ASN A 61 -21.77 -21.53 2.61
N PRO A 62 -22.55 -22.51 3.09
CA PRO A 62 -23.32 -22.35 4.31
C PRO A 62 -22.46 -22.19 5.57
N GLU A 63 -21.18 -22.59 5.52
CA GLU A 63 -20.24 -22.50 6.63
C GLU A 63 -19.51 -21.14 6.68
N LEU A 64 -19.89 -20.22 5.80
CA LEU A 64 -19.28 -18.91 5.75
C LEU A 64 -19.52 -18.13 7.04
N THR A 65 -18.44 -17.70 7.68
CA THR A 65 -18.48 -16.93 8.93
C THR A 65 -17.89 -15.53 8.73
N TRP A 66 -18.09 -14.67 9.70
CA TRP A 66 -17.47 -13.33 9.69
C TRP A 66 -15.97 -13.44 9.90
N GLU A 67 -15.26 -12.59 9.21
CA GLU A 67 -13.86 -12.32 9.49
C GLU A 67 -13.74 -11.71 10.88
N THR A 68 -12.83 -12.22 11.70
CA THR A 68 -12.65 -11.79 13.07
C THR A 68 -11.29 -11.19 13.29
N THR A 69 -11.26 -9.94 13.74
CA THR A 69 -10.04 -9.24 14.15
C THR A 69 -9.93 -9.15 15.64
N THR A 70 -8.88 -9.69 16.22
CA THR A 70 -8.49 -9.52 17.62
C THR A 70 -7.32 -8.55 17.70
N GLN A 71 -7.45 -7.52 18.53
CA GLN A 71 -6.41 -6.51 18.74
C GLN A 71 -6.04 -6.41 20.22
N THR A 72 -4.75 -6.29 20.47
CA THR A 72 -4.17 -5.99 21.78
C THR A 72 -3.28 -4.77 21.62
N ASP A 73 -3.48 -3.78 22.48
CA ASP A 73 -2.75 -2.52 22.51
C ASP A 73 -2.14 -2.30 23.89
N LEU A 74 -0.89 -1.86 23.91
CA LEU A 74 -0.18 -1.43 25.11
C LEU A 74 0.44 -0.07 24.83
N GLY A 75 0.15 0.91 25.68
CA GLY A 75 0.64 2.28 25.47
C GLY A 75 1.16 2.89 26.77
N ILE A 76 2.08 3.84 26.60
CA ILE A 76 2.61 4.67 27.67
C ILE A 76 2.64 6.11 27.21
N ASP A 77 2.08 6.99 28.06
CA ASP A 77 2.09 8.44 27.84
C ASP A 77 2.95 9.05 28.95
N ILE A 78 3.95 9.82 28.57
CA ILE A 78 4.86 10.47 29.53
C ILE A 78 4.92 11.95 29.20
N THR A 79 4.64 12.80 30.20
CA THR A 79 4.81 14.25 30.09
C THR A 79 5.85 14.71 31.09
N VAL A 80 6.80 15.50 30.63
CA VAL A 80 7.96 15.95 31.41
C VAL A 80 8.27 17.44 31.16
N LEU A 81 9.21 17.99 31.96
CA LEU A 81 9.75 19.33 31.78
C LEU A 81 8.67 20.44 31.88
N ASN A 82 7.81 20.36 32.89
CA ASN A 82 6.70 21.29 33.09
C ASN A 82 5.78 21.39 31.88
N ASN A 83 5.31 20.22 31.41
CA ASN A 83 4.44 20.05 30.24
C ASN A 83 5.06 20.61 28.93
N ARG A 84 6.38 20.57 28.80
CA ARG A 84 7.06 20.99 27.57
C ARG A 84 7.33 19.82 26.60
N LEU A 85 7.47 18.60 27.11
CA LEU A 85 7.73 17.42 26.31
C LEU A 85 6.73 16.33 26.68
N THR A 86 6.00 15.85 25.69
CA THR A 86 5.11 14.71 25.83
C THR A 86 5.51 13.62 24.82
N LEU A 87 5.65 12.41 25.30
CA LEU A 87 5.93 11.21 24.53
C LEU A 87 4.75 10.25 24.66
N TYR A 88 4.27 9.76 23.53
CA TYR A 88 3.38 8.62 23.44
C TYR A 88 4.14 7.49 22.77
N ALA A 89 4.08 6.30 23.34
CA ALA A 89 4.66 5.09 22.77
C ALA A 89 3.63 3.98 22.86
N ASP A 90 3.26 3.43 21.73
CA ASP A 90 2.25 2.40 21.61
C ASP A 90 2.83 1.17 20.90
N TYR A 91 2.50 0.00 21.41
CA TYR A 91 2.69 -1.27 20.75
C TYR A 91 1.33 -1.88 20.48
N TYR A 92 1.12 -2.38 19.26
CA TYR A 92 -0.09 -3.09 18.90
C TYR A 92 0.23 -4.47 18.29
N TYR A 93 -0.67 -5.40 18.56
CA TYR A 93 -0.72 -6.70 17.92
C TYR A 93 -2.15 -6.96 17.44
N LYS A 94 -2.35 -7.03 16.13
CA LYS A 94 -3.63 -7.22 15.48
C LYS A 94 -3.61 -8.50 14.66
N GLN A 95 -4.51 -9.43 14.95
CA GLN A 95 -4.66 -10.70 14.27
C GLN A 95 -6.06 -10.79 13.66
N THR A 96 -6.11 -10.94 12.35
CA THR A 96 -7.34 -11.16 11.59
C THR A 96 -7.39 -12.61 11.15
N ARG A 97 -8.41 -13.31 11.58
CA ARG A 97 -8.68 -14.73 11.27
C ARG A 97 -9.91 -14.86 10.40
N ASP A 98 -9.99 -15.99 9.72
CA ASP A 98 -11.13 -16.34 8.85
C ASP A 98 -11.40 -15.26 7.80
N MET A 99 -10.31 -14.72 7.20
CA MET A 99 -10.39 -13.71 6.17
C MET A 99 -11.34 -14.13 5.05
N LEU A 100 -12.25 -13.23 4.71
CA LEU A 100 -13.21 -13.42 3.64
C LEU A 100 -12.55 -13.19 2.28
N MET A 101 -12.60 -14.21 1.42
CA MET A 101 -12.02 -14.15 0.08
C MET A 101 -12.84 -14.94 -0.91
N TRP A 102 -12.72 -14.57 -2.18
CA TRP A 102 -13.21 -15.39 -3.28
C TRP A 102 -12.09 -16.31 -3.76
N ILE A 103 -12.38 -17.60 -3.85
CA ILE A 103 -11.47 -18.55 -4.45
C ILE A 103 -11.96 -18.96 -5.84
N THR A 104 -11.02 -19.08 -6.77
CA THR A 104 -11.31 -19.60 -8.11
C THR A 104 -11.09 -21.11 -8.12
N LEU A 105 -12.09 -21.83 -8.55
CA LEU A 105 -12.04 -23.28 -8.70
C LEU A 105 -11.52 -23.65 -10.09
N PRO A 106 -10.86 -24.80 -10.24
CA PRO A 106 -10.45 -25.29 -11.56
C PRO A 106 -11.65 -25.44 -12.50
N THR A 107 -11.49 -25.03 -13.74
CA THR A 107 -12.55 -25.14 -14.76
C THR A 107 -13.02 -26.59 -14.91
N GLY A 108 -14.32 -26.79 -14.81
CA GLY A 108 -14.92 -28.13 -14.93
C GLY A 108 -14.99 -28.93 -13.63
N SER A 109 -14.44 -28.42 -12.52
CA SER A 109 -14.52 -29.11 -11.21
C SER A 109 -15.87 -28.91 -10.51
N ALA A 110 -16.61 -27.87 -10.87
CA ALA A 110 -17.93 -27.55 -10.31
C ALA A 110 -18.78 -26.75 -11.31
N ALA A 111 -20.05 -26.54 -10.96
CA ALA A 111 -21.00 -25.79 -11.78
C ALA A 111 -20.66 -24.30 -11.89
N ALA A 112 -19.88 -23.76 -10.94
CA ALA A 112 -19.40 -22.39 -10.93
C ALA A 112 -17.89 -22.34 -10.65
N ASN A 113 -17.24 -21.28 -11.12
CA ASN A 113 -15.78 -21.11 -11.00
C ASN A 113 -15.34 -20.34 -9.77
N SER A 114 -16.26 -19.93 -8.90
CA SER A 114 -15.94 -19.16 -7.70
C SER A 114 -16.71 -19.60 -6.47
N LEU A 115 -16.07 -19.50 -5.32
CA LEU A 115 -16.62 -19.84 -4.01
C LEU A 115 -16.17 -18.79 -2.99
N PRO A 116 -17.08 -18.19 -2.19
CA PRO A 116 -16.71 -17.38 -1.05
C PRO A 116 -16.21 -18.28 0.09
N TYR A 117 -15.11 -17.91 0.72
CA TYR A 117 -14.43 -18.79 1.66
C TYR A 117 -13.74 -18.01 2.79
N ASN A 118 -13.70 -18.59 3.99
CA ASN A 118 -12.90 -18.11 5.13
C ASN A 118 -11.51 -18.76 5.04
N GLY A 119 -10.59 -18.12 4.33
CA GLY A 119 -9.40 -18.79 3.83
C GLY A 119 -8.06 -18.36 4.37
N GLY A 120 -7.97 -17.34 5.23
CA GLY A 120 -6.68 -16.81 5.62
C GLY A 120 -6.59 -16.26 7.03
N GLU A 121 -5.35 -16.10 7.49
CA GLU A 121 -5.01 -15.43 8.73
C GLU A 121 -3.86 -14.46 8.49
N ILE A 122 -4.04 -13.22 8.95
CA ILE A 122 -3.06 -12.14 8.84
C ILE A 122 -2.73 -11.61 10.24
N VAL A 123 -1.46 -11.28 10.44
CA VAL A 123 -0.99 -10.56 11.63
C VAL A 123 -0.36 -9.24 11.21
N ASN A 124 -0.76 -8.17 11.88
CA ASN A 124 -0.09 -6.87 11.86
C ASN A 124 0.38 -6.56 13.28
N LYS A 125 1.64 -6.21 13.44
CA LYS A 125 2.21 -5.79 14.71
C LYS A 125 3.15 -4.62 14.49
N GLY A 126 3.19 -3.72 15.46
CA GLY A 126 4.01 -2.53 15.27
C GLY A 126 4.20 -1.70 16.50
N PHE A 127 5.02 -0.68 16.32
CA PHE A 127 5.27 0.37 17.29
C PHE A 127 4.93 1.73 16.68
N GLU A 128 4.32 2.58 17.48
CA GLU A 128 4.03 3.97 17.13
C GLU A 128 4.60 4.87 18.22
N PHE A 129 5.32 5.89 17.80
CA PHE A 129 5.87 6.90 18.69
C PHE A 129 5.41 8.27 18.25
N THR A 130 4.93 9.08 19.20
CA THR A 130 4.62 10.49 18.97
C THR A 130 5.31 11.33 20.03
N ILE A 131 6.01 12.36 19.59
CA ILE A 131 6.70 13.31 20.44
C ILE A 131 6.15 14.70 20.16
N SER A 132 5.57 15.35 21.18
CA SER A 132 5.13 16.73 21.13
C SER A 132 6.02 17.58 22.03
N SER A 133 6.64 18.62 21.47
CA SER A 133 7.62 19.45 22.16
C SER A 133 7.30 20.94 22.01
N LYS A 134 7.29 21.66 23.14
CA LYS A 134 7.26 23.14 23.20
C LYS A 134 8.69 23.64 23.34
N ASN A 135 9.40 23.76 22.23
CA ASN A 135 10.84 24.10 22.22
C ASN A 135 11.09 25.49 22.80
N ILE A 136 10.30 26.47 22.37
CA ILE A 136 10.38 27.85 22.86
C ILE A 136 8.98 28.33 23.27
N VAL A 137 8.85 28.78 24.49
CA VAL A 137 7.61 29.35 25.05
C VAL A 137 7.90 30.81 25.50
N GLY A 138 8.14 31.68 24.51
CA GLY A 138 8.38 33.10 24.75
C GLY A 138 7.08 33.91 24.66
N LYS A 139 7.13 35.15 25.18
CA LYS A 139 6.01 36.11 25.11
C LYS A 139 5.66 36.51 23.68
N HIS A 140 6.66 36.63 22.82
CA HIS A 140 6.49 37.08 21.43
C HIS A 140 6.79 36.00 20.41
N PHE A 141 7.60 35.02 20.75
CA PHE A 141 7.98 33.92 19.87
C PHE A 141 7.70 32.58 20.56
N LYS A 142 7.07 31.69 19.82
CA LYS A 142 6.81 30.28 20.22
C LYS A 142 7.25 29.37 19.10
N TRP A 143 7.83 28.24 19.47
CA TRP A 143 8.17 27.16 18.55
C TRP A 143 7.75 25.83 19.15
N ASN A 144 6.86 25.11 18.43
CA ASN A 144 6.42 23.76 18.78
C ASN A 144 6.83 22.79 17.66
N THR A 145 7.12 21.57 18.07
CA THR A 145 7.43 20.46 17.17
C THR A 145 6.58 19.25 17.56
N ASP A 146 5.89 18.67 16.58
CA ASP A 146 5.21 17.40 16.70
C ASP A 146 5.85 16.42 15.70
N PHE A 147 6.35 15.31 16.22
CA PHE A 147 6.96 14.25 15.44
C PHE A 147 6.24 12.94 15.71
N ASN A 148 5.91 12.19 14.66
CA ASN A 148 5.42 10.83 14.77
C ASN A 148 6.21 9.89 13.86
N ILE A 149 6.36 8.65 14.28
CA ILE A 149 6.95 7.57 13.50
C ILE A 149 6.22 6.28 13.81
N SER A 150 5.92 5.51 12.76
CA SER A 150 5.20 4.23 12.86
C SER A 150 5.97 3.14 12.12
N PHE A 151 6.10 2.01 12.79
CA PHE A 151 6.69 0.77 12.27
C PHE A 151 5.59 -0.29 12.25
N ASN A 152 5.27 -0.83 11.09
CA ASN A 152 4.32 -1.94 10.96
C ASN A 152 5.00 -3.14 10.31
N ARG A 153 4.69 -4.32 10.79
CA ARG A 153 5.06 -5.60 10.16
C ARG A 153 3.79 -6.39 9.90
N ASN A 154 3.52 -6.58 8.62
CA ASN A 154 2.44 -7.39 8.11
C ASN A 154 2.94 -8.80 7.80
N GLU A 155 2.18 -9.83 8.15
CA GLU A 155 2.54 -11.21 7.84
C GLU A 155 1.27 -12.03 7.59
N LEU A 156 1.21 -12.67 6.43
CA LEU A 156 0.22 -13.70 6.15
C LEU A 156 0.62 -14.97 6.89
N LYS A 157 -0.12 -15.34 7.94
CA LYS A 157 0.20 -16.49 8.79
C LYS A 157 -0.18 -17.82 8.17
N SER A 158 -1.36 -17.87 7.58
CA SER A 158 -1.85 -19.08 6.95
C SER A 158 -2.81 -18.77 5.80
N LEU A 159 -2.86 -19.68 4.83
CA LEU A 159 -3.91 -19.82 3.86
C LEU A 159 -4.45 -21.24 3.99
N LYS A 160 -5.76 -21.40 4.16
CA LYS A 160 -6.42 -22.73 4.24
C LYS A 160 -6.48 -23.42 2.87
N LEU A 161 -6.05 -22.75 1.82
CA LEU A 161 -6.00 -23.24 0.44
C LEU A 161 -4.62 -23.79 0.14
N THR A 162 -4.57 -24.89 -0.61
CA THR A 162 -3.33 -25.46 -1.13
C THR A 162 -2.74 -24.63 -2.29
N GLN A 163 -3.49 -23.71 -2.84
CA GLN A 163 -3.05 -22.86 -3.95
C GLN A 163 -2.48 -21.56 -3.45
N ILE A 164 -1.38 -21.14 -4.05
CA ILE A 164 -0.78 -19.83 -3.88
C ILE A 164 -1.74 -18.80 -4.44
N TYR A 165 -2.08 -17.80 -3.64
CA TYR A 165 -2.93 -16.70 -4.07
C TYR A 165 -2.08 -15.65 -4.78
N TYR A 166 -2.26 -15.55 -6.10
CA TYR A 166 -1.69 -14.49 -6.91
C TYR A 166 -2.68 -13.33 -6.97
N ALA A 167 -2.24 -12.15 -6.59
CA ALA A 167 -2.99 -10.91 -6.78
C ALA A 167 -2.25 -10.04 -7.80
N ALA A 168 -2.99 -9.22 -8.52
CA ALA A 168 -2.51 -8.35 -9.57
C ALA A 168 -1.77 -9.11 -10.71
N THR A 169 -2.31 -8.98 -11.87
CA THR A 169 -1.68 -9.35 -13.12
C THR A 169 -1.18 -8.10 -13.82
N THR A 170 -0.29 -8.30 -14.74
CA THR A 170 0.29 -7.26 -15.55
C THR A 170 -0.60 -6.84 -16.72
N THR A 171 -0.01 -6.08 -17.59
CA THR A 171 -0.56 -5.53 -18.81
C THR A 171 -0.92 -6.60 -19.85
N ASP A 172 -1.46 -6.18 -20.98
CA ASP A 172 -1.74 -7.07 -22.11
C ASP A 172 -0.50 -7.77 -22.68
N PHE A 173 0.70 -7.22 -22.45
CA PHE A 173 1.96 -7.75 -22.97
C PHE A 173 2.61 -8.77 -22.03
N ILE A 174 2.70 -8.45 -20.74
CA ILE A 174 3.30 -9.32 -19.75
C ILE A 174 2.16 -9.93 -18.91
N LYS A 175 1.63 -11.06 -19.32
CA LYS A 175 0.51 -11.75 -18.66
C LYS A 175 0.95 -12.59 -17.47
N GLU A 176 1.84 -12.03 -16.66
CA GLU A 176 2.37 -12.71 -15.48
C GLU A 176 1.87 -12.05 -14.19
N ALA A 177 1.70 -12.82 -13.14
CA ALA A 177 1.37 -12.28 -11.83
C ALA A 177 2.57 -11.55 -11.23
N VAL A 178 2.38 -10.32 -10.76
CA VAL A 178 3.43 -9.51 -10.10
C VAL A 178 3.41 -9.62 -8.59
N VAL A 179 2.31 -10.09 -8.00
CA VAL A 179 2.14 -10.25 -6.56
C VAL A 179 1.89 -11.71 -6.23
N ARG A 180 2.61 -12.24 -5.25
CA ARG A 180 2.42 -13.58 -4.73
C ARG A 180 2.26 -13.56 -3.22
N ASN A 181 1.08 -13.94 -2.73
CA ASN A 181 0.78 -14.03 -1.32
C ASN A 181 1.03 -15.45 -0.82
N THR A 182 2.02 -15.63 0.05
CA THR A 182 2.41 -16.93 0.62
C THR A 182 2.55 -16.81 2.14
N PRO A 183 2.11 -17.83 2.90
CA PRO A 183 2.34 -17.84 4.35
C PRO A 183 3.81 -17.60 4.72
N GLY A 184 4.02 -16.81 5.80
CA GLY A 184 5.32 -16.38 6.26
C GLY A 184 5.87 -15.12 5.56
N ARG A 185 5.11 -14.51 4.65
CA ARG A 185 5.48 -13.28 3.92
C ARG A 185 4.46 -12.17 4.13
N PRO A 186 4.85 -10.91 3.95
CA PRO A 186 3.91 -9.80 3.89
C PRO A 186 2.94 -9.95 2.71
N LEU A 187 1.71 -9.44 2.89
CA LEU A 187 0.78 -9.31 1.78
C LEU A 187 1.28 -8.32 0.76
N GLY A 188 1.06 -8.64 -0.51
CA GLY A 188 1.46 -7.76 -1.61
C GLY A 188 2.90 -7.93 -2.05
N SER A 189 3.66 -8.88 -1.50
CA SER A 189 5.06 -9.13 -1.87
C SER A 189 5.21 -9.34 -3.38
N PHE A 190 6.11 -8.60 -4.01
CA PHE A 190 6.36 -8.67 -5.44
C PHE A 190 7.10 -9.95 -5.80
N TRP A 191 6.68 -10.57 -6.91
CA TRP A 191 7.15 -11.87 -7.37
C TRP A 191 7.51 -11.81 -8.85
N GLY A 192 8.72 -12.21 -9.20
CA GLY A 192 9.20 -12.16 -10.58
C GLY A 192 10.65 -12.60 -10.71
N TYR A 193 11.28 -12.23 -11.82
CA TYR A 193 12.68 -12.48 -12.07
C TYR A 193 13.57 -11.37 -11.53
N ILE A 194 14.83 -11.72 -11.20
CA ILE A 194 15.87 -10.71 -10.97
C ILE A 194 16.49 -10.39 -12.32
N SER A 195 16.44 -9.13 -12.74
CA SER A 195 17.14 -8.64 -13.93
C SER A 195 18.57 -8.22 -13.59
N ASP A 196 19.53 -8.71 -14.34
CA ASP A 196 20.95 -8.32 -14.24
C ASP A 196 21.35 -7.26 -15.30
N GLY A 197 20.37 -6.60 -15.91
CA GLY A 197 20.56 -5.53 -16.89
C GLY A 197 20.35 -5.99 -18.32
N VAL A 198 20.83 -5.19 -19.27
CA VAL A 198 20.73 -5.44 -20.71
C VAL A 198 22.03 -6.05 -21.21
N ASP A 199 21.95 -7.16 -21.94
CA ASP A 199 23.10 -7.76 -22.61
C ASP A 199 23.60 -6.81 -23.73
N PRO A 200 24.86 -6.36 -23.69
CA PRO A 200 25.40 -5.47 -24.68
C PRO A 200 25.47 -6.06 -26.11
N GLU A 201 25.53 -7.38 -26.23
CA GLU A 201 25.66 -8.05 -27.54
C GLU A 201 24.31 -8.32 -28.19
N THR A 202 23.29 -8.65 -27.41
CA THR A 202 21.98 -9.06 -27.94
C THR A 202 20.90 -8.00 -27.75
N GLY A 203 21.08 -7.07 -26.79
CA GLY A 203 20.10 -6.07 -26.40
C GLY A 203 18.92 -6.60 -25.60
N GLU A 204 18.96 -7.83 -25.14
CA GLU A 204 17.91 -8.46 -24.33
C GLU A 204 18.15 -8.25 -22.84
N LEU A 205 17.07 -8.24 -22.03
CA LEU A 205 17.24 -8.27 -20.58
C LEU A 205 17.78 -9.62 -20.15
N MET A 206 18.86 -9.61 -19.39
CA MET A 206 19.40 -10.79 -18.72
C MET A 206 18.66 -11.07 -17.43
N TYR A 207 18.24 -12.29 -17.23
CA TYR A 207 17.61 -12.75 -16.00
C TYR A 207 18.50 -13.71 -15.26
N ARG A 208 18.50 -13.59 -13.93
CA ARG A 208 19.36 -14.40 -13.08
C ARG A 208 18.83 -15.83 -12.97
N ASP A 209 19.70 -16.80 -13.20
CA ASP A 209 19.48 -18.20 -12.82
C ASP A 209 19.64 -18.33 -11.30
N VAL A 210 18.49 -18.34 -10.59
CA VAL A 210 18.46 -18.35 -9.12
C VAL A 210 18.71 -19.73 -8.56
N ASN A 211 18.22 -20.78 -9.23
CA ASN A 211 18.37 -22.18 -8.82
C ASN A 211 19.68 -22.81 -9.28
N LYS A 212 20.42 -22.13 -10.21
CA LYS A 212 21.72 -22.54 -10.76
C LYS A 212 21.68 -23.86 -11.54
N ASP A 213 20.59 -24.09 -12.29
CA ASP A 213 20.45 -25.27 -13.14
C ASP A 213 21.00 -25.05 -14.57
N GLY A 214 21.48 -23.84 -14.89
CA GLY A 214 22.06 -23.45 -16.16
C GLY A 214 21.06 -22.93 -17.18
N MET A 215 19.78 -22.78 -16.82
CA MET A 215 18.73 -22.28 -17.70
C MET A 215 17.79 -21.34 -16.94
N VAL A 216 17.48 -20.17 -17.51
CA VAL A 216 16.47 -19.29 -16.96
C VAL A 216 15.08 -19.80 -17.28
N SER A 217 14.28 -20.07 -16.26
CA SER A 217 12.93 -20.64 -16.38
C SER A 217 11.99 -20.08 -15.31
N ALA A 218 10.72 -20.53 -15.33
CA ALA A 218 9.74 -20.15 -14.30
C ALA A 218 10.17 -20.53 -12.86
N SER A 219 11.13 -21.45 -12.72
CA SER A 219 11.70 -21.87 -11.42
C SER A 219 12.63 -20.82 -10.81
N ASP A 220 13.11 -19.86 -11.61
CA ASP A 220 13.99 -18.79 -11.17
C ASP A 220 13.27 -17.55 -10.65
N ARG A 221 11.95 -17.57 -10.71
CA ARG A 221 11.15 -16.50 -10.10
C ARG A 221 11.26 -16.55 -8.59
N THR A 222 11.42 -15.39 -7.99
CA THR A 222 11.56 -15.22 -6.54
C THR A 222 10.84 -13.98 -6.04
N TYR A 223 10.87 -13.74 -4.73
CA TYR A 223 10.40 -12.48 -4.16
C TYR A 223 11.41 -11.39 -4.47
N ILE A 224 10.96 -10.36 -5.19
CA ILE A 224 11.81 -9.29 -5.72
C ILE A 224 11.62 -7.96 -5.00
N GLY A 225 10.57 -7.80 -4.20
CA GLY A 225 10.31 -6.58 -3.44
C GLY A 225 9.13 -6.68 -2.48
N ASP A 226 9.00 -5.65 -1.63
CA ASP A 226 7.96 -5.52 -0.61
C ASP A 226 7.32 -4.12 -0.69
N PRO A 227 5.99 -4.01 -0.91
CA PRO A 227 5.31 -2.72 -0.93
C PRO A 227 5.14 -2.09 0.46
N ASN A 228 5.42 -2.84 1.54
CA ASN A 228 5.24 -2.36 2.90
C ASN A 228 6.48 -1.60 3.39
N PRO A 229 6.33 -0.36 3.86
CA PRO A 229 7.46 0.41 4.35
C PRO A 229 8.02 -0.15 5.65
N ASP A 230 9.31 0.03 5.86
CA ASP A 230 9.97 -0.22 7.13
C ASP A 230 9.45 0.70 8.21
N PHE A 231 9.28 1.98 7.87
CA PHE A 231 8.62 2.97 8.70
C PHE A 231 8.04 4.13 7.88
N THR A 232 7.06 4.80 8.48
CA THR A 232 6.55 6.09 8.00
C THR A 232 6.72 7.13 9.10
N PHE A 233 6.92 8.39 8.74
CA PHE A 233 7.05 9.45 9.72
C PHE A 233 6.42 10.75 9.26
N GLY A 234 6.08 11.58 10.25
CA GLY A 234 5.62 12.95 10.07
C GLY A 234 6.29 13.89 11.06
N LEU A 235 6.68 15.07 10.58
CA LEU A 235 7.30 16.13 11.39
C LEU A 235 6.61 17.45 11.10
N THR A 236 5.88 17.96 12.09
CA THR A 236 5.27 19.28 12.03
C THR A 236 6.05 20.25 12.90
N ASN A 237 6.47 21.38 12.32
CA ASN A 237 7.01 22.50 13.06
C ASN A 237 6.06 23.69 12.95
N THR A 238 5.73 24.28 14.08
CA THR A 238 4.88 25.48 14.17
C THR A 238 5.66 26.62 14.85
N PHE A 239 5.78 27.72 14.14
CA PHE A 239 6.42 28.94 14.62
C PHE A 239 5.37 30.03 14.74
N SER A 240 5.31 30.71 15.87
CA SER A 240 4.40 31.84 16.10
C SER A 240 5.17 33.08 16.54
N TYR A 241 4.96 34.19 15.86
CA TYR A 241 5.58 35.46 16.19
C TYR A 241 4.59 36.63 16.02
N LYS A 242 4.19 37.27 17.13
CA LYS A 242 3.33 38.48 17.12
C LYS A 242 2.07 38.36 16.22
N GLY A 243 1.39 37.21 16.25
CA GLY A 243 0.19 36.96 15.46
C GLY A 243 0.46 36.31 14.09
N LEU A 244 1.70 36.26 13.63
CA LEU A 244 2.10 35.49 12.46
C LEU A 244 2.36 34.03 12.88
N ASN A 245 1.75 33.06 12.21
CA ASN A 245 1.96 31.64 12.47
C ASN A 245 2.38 30.96 11.17
N LEU A 246 3.50 30.24 11.23
CA LEU A 246 4.01 29.38 10.15
C LEU A 246 3.98 27.94 10.62
N SER A 247 3.28 27.08 9.88
CA SER A 247 3.28 25.63 10.09
C SER A 247 3.84 24.93 8.86
N MET A 248 4.71 23.96 9.09
CA MET A 248 5.33 23.15 8.05
C MET A 248 5.22 21.67 8.41
N LEU A 249 4.65 20.86 7.50
CA LEU A 249 4.55 19.41 7.63
C LEU A 249 5.49 18.74 6.64
N ILE A 250 6.47 18.01 7.17
CA ILE A 250 7.32 17.08 6.42
C ILE A 250 6.84 15.67 6.71
N GLN A 251 6.71 14.85 5.70
CA GLN A 251 6.37 13.44 5.85
C GLN A 251 7.25 12.57 4.96
N GLY A 252 7.42 11.32 5.35
CA GLY A 252 8.17 10.34 4.57
C GLY A 252 7.72 8.91 4.81
N SER A 253 8.08 8.07 3.86
CA SER A 253 8.02 6.62 3.89
C SER A 253 9.38 6.09 3.50
N TYR A 254 9.82 5.00 4.11
CA TYR A 254 11.12 4.42 3.82
C TYR A 254 11.04 2.91 3.75
N GLY A 255 11.76 2.33 2.78
CA GLY A 255 11.97 0.89 2.66
C GLY A 255 10.86 0.13 1.92
N ASN A 256 9.91 0.83 1.31
CA ASN A 256 8.90 0.20 0.46
C ASN A 256 9.32 0.25 -1.01
N ASP A 257 9.00 -0.82 -1.72
CA ASP A 257 9.15 -0.88 -3.17
C ASP A 257 7.84 -0.51 -3.88
N VAL A 258 7.98 0.02 -5.10
CA VAL A 258 6.87 0.28 -6.02
C VAL A 258 7.10 -0.48 -7.31
N TYR A 259 6.12 -1.27 -7.72
CA TYR A 259 6.17 -1.93 -9.01
C TYR A 259 5.52 -1.03 -10.08
N ASN A 260 6.34 -0.46 -10.97
CA ASN A 260 5.91 0.50 -11.97
C ASN A 260 5.35 -0.20 -13.22
N VAL A 261 4.07 -0.60 -13.15
CA VAL A 261 3.36 -1.20 -14.29
C VAL A 261 3.26 -0.23 -15.48
N GLY A 262 3.22 1.09 -15.21
CA GLY A 262 3.16 2.11 -16.27
C GLY A 262 4.39 2.09 -17.20
N ARG A 263 5.56 1.70 -16.67
CA ARG A 263 6.77 1.54 -17.51
C ARG A 263 6.65 0.36 -18.48
N MET A 264 5.94 -0.71 -18.11
CA MET A 264 5.68 -1.82 -19.03
C MET A 264 4.94 -1.34 -20.27
N GLU A 265 3.94 -0.46 -20.11
CA GLU A 265 3.17 0.11 -21.22
C GLU A 265 3.97 1.13 -22.02
N THR A 266 4.71 2.01 -21.34
CA THR A 266 5.35 3.18 -21.96
C THR A 266 6.79 2.95 -22.41
N GLU A 267 7.43 1.86 -21.95
CA GLU A 267 8.81 1.49 -22.29
C GLU A 267 8.92 0.10 -22.93
N GLY A 268 7.80 -0.63 -23.05
CA GLY A 268 7.78 -1.99 -23.61
C GLY A 268 8.10 -2.07 -25.11
N MET A 269 7.81 -1.03 -25.86
CA MET A 269 8.05 -0.94 -27.32
C MET A 269 7.43 -2.08 -28.13
N TYR A 270 6.27 -2.58 -27.69
CA TYR A 270 5.56 -3.70 -28.33
C TYR A 270 4.56 -3.25 -29.38
N ASP A 271 4.07 -2.01 -29.29
CA ASP A 271 2.99 -1.48 -30.12
C ASP A 271 3.23 0.00 -30.47
N GLY A 272 2.23 0.62 -31.12
CA GLY A 272 2.25 2.02 -31.54
C GLY A 272 1.75 3.02 -30.48
N LYS A 273 1.61 2.63 -29.20
CA LYS A 273 1.21 3.53 -28.12
C LYS A 273 2.29 4.58 -27.82
N ASN A 274 1.89 5.66 -27.16
CA ASN A 274 2.84 6.67 -26.71
C ASN A 274 3.86 6.08 -25.73
N GLN A 275 5.11 6.48 -25.91
CA GLN A 275 6.25 5.99 -25.15
C GLN A 275 6.95 7.14 -24.42
N THR A 276 7.68 6.82 -23.35
CA THR A 276 8.55 7.80 -22.68
C THR A 276 9.78 8.10 -23.55
N THR A 277 10.42 9.25 -23.31
CA THR A 277 11.66 9.62 -24.01
C THR A 277 12.81 8.67 -23.70
N ARG A 278 12.74 7.89 -22.61
CA ARG A 278 13.75 6.92 -22.22
C ARG A 278 13.98 5.85 -23.30
N VAL A 279 12.95 5.50 -24.09
CA VAL A 279 13.10 4.53 -25.19
C VAL A 279 14.04 5.00 -26.32
N LEU A 280 14.40 6.29 -26.36
CA LEU A 280 15.42 6.79 -27.30
C LEU A 280 16.80 6.24 -26.98
N GLU A 281 17.06 5.86 -25.73
CA GLU A 281 18.31 5.27 -25.24
C GLU A 281 18.38 3.76 -25.44
N ARG A 282 17.35 3.14 -26.07
CA ARG A 282 17.29 1.69 -26.27
C ARG A 282 18.52 1.14 -26.99
N TRP A 283 18.85 -0.08 -26.71
CA TRP A 283 19.88 -0.81 -27.42
C TRP A 283 19.56 -0.90 -28.94
N ARG A 284 20.57 -0.71 -29.79
CA ARG A 284 20.45 -0.71 -31.26
C ARG A 284 21.53 -1.49 -31.97
N VAL A 285 22.72 -1.61 -31.39
CA VAL A 285 23.88 -2.23 -32.02
C VAL A 285 24.70 -3.02 -31.00
N PRO A 286 25.31 -4.15 -31.39
CA PRO A 286 26.19 -4.92 -30.52
C PRO A 286 27.33 -4.06 -29.92
N GLY A 287 27.61 -4.31 -28.64
CA GLY A 287 28.56 -3.55 -27.84
C GLY A 287 28.03 -2.27 -27.22
N GLN A 288 26.75 -1.89 -27.47
CA GLN A 288 26.12 -0.72 -26.83
C GLN A 288 25.78 -1.02 -25.36
N ILE A 289 26.27 -0.18 -24.46
CA ILE A 289 25.94 -0.24 -23.02
C ILE A 289 24.74 0.70 -22.79
N THR A 290 23.63 0.14 -22.33
CA THR A 290 22.41 0.87 -22.02
C THR A 290 21.54 0.08 -21.03
N ASP A 291 20.67 0.80 -20.28
CA ASP A 291 19.71 0.19 -19.36
C ASP A 291 18.33 -0.10 -20.02
N VAL A 292 18.19 0.26 -21.31
CA VAL A 292 16.94 0.08 -22.04
C VAL A 292 17.12 -1.01 -23.11
N PRO A 293 16.35 -2.12 -23.04
CA PRO A 293 16.50 -3.23 -23.98
C PRO A 293 16.13 -2.83 -25.41
N LYS A 294 16.42 -3.72 -26.36
CA LYS A 294 16.01 -3.57 -27.75
C LYS A 294 14.49 -3.56 -27.92
N ALA A 295 13.99 -2.87 -28.91
CA ALA A 295 12.56 -2.87 -29.24
C ALA A 295 12.08 -4.26 -29.67
N GLY A 296 10.86 -4.62 -29.27
CA GLY A 296 10.21 -5.89 -29.64
C GLY A 296 10.76 -7.10 -28.90
N PHE A 297 11.57 -6.92 -27.86
CA PHE A 297 11.98 -8.00 -26.98
C PHE A 297 10.84 -8.36 -25.99
N GLU A 298 10.54 -9.64 -25.84
CA GLU A 298 9.55 -10.11 -24.87
C GLU A 298 10.11 -10.05 -23.44
N MET A 299 9.65 -9.05 -22.68
CA MET A 299 10.10 -8.84 -21.30
C MET A 299 9.27 -9.64 -20.34
N HIS A 300 9.91 -10.15 -19.29
CA HIS A 300 9.25 -10.78 -18.15
C HIS A 300 9.08 -9.80 -16.98
N ASN A 301 8.12 -10.11 -16.12
CA ASN A 301 7.96 -9.48 -14.82
C ASN A 301 9.24 -9.62 -13.98
N SER A 302 9.89 -8.50 -13.66
CA SER A 302 11.22 -8.54 -13.04
C SER A 302 11.55 -7.28 -12.25
N THR A 303 12.71 -7.29 -11.57
CA THR A 303 13.27 -6.12 -10.87
C THR A 303 13.52 -4.93 -11.80
N TYR A 304 13.51 -5.10 -13.12
CA TYR A 304 13.61 -3.99 -14.08
C TYR A 304 12.50 -2.95 -13.91
N PHE A 305 11.32 -3.35 -13.47
CA PHE A 305 10.16 -2.48 -13.24
C PHE A 305 9.96 -2.12 -11.76
N LEU A 306 10.85 -2.58 -10.89
CA LEU A 306 10.79 -2.29 -9.46
C LEU A 306 11.55 -1.00 -9.18
N GLU A 307 10.93 -0.12 -8.41
CA GLU A 307 11.49 1.18 -8.04
C GLU A 307 11.46 1.34 -6.52
N ASP A 308 12.44 2.07 -5.97
CA ASP A 308 12.43 2.46 -4.57
C ASP A 308 11.29 3.47 -4.35
N GLY A 309 10.33 3.08 -3.51
CA GLY A 309 9.19 3.90 -3.13
C GLY A 309 9.45 4.82 -1.96
N SER A 310 10.68 4.86 -1.44
CA SER A 310 11.04 5.73 -0.32
C SER A 310 10.99 7.18 -0.71
N TYR A 311 10.42 8.02 0.14
CA TYR A 311 10.39 9.45 -0.10
C TYR A 311 10.38 10.26 1.19
N VAL A 312 10.84 11.51 1.08
CA VAL A 312 10.66 12.57 2.06
C VAL A 312 10.15 13.80 1.33
N ARG A 313 9.04 14.36 1.77
CA ARG A 313 8.44 15.54 1.13
C ARG A 313 7.92 16.55 2.13
N LEU A 314 8.02 17.83 1.77
CA LEU A 314 7.31 18.92 2.42
C LEU A 314 5.85 18.87 1.97
N LYS A 315 4.94 18.37 2.81
CA LYS A 315 3.54 18.10 2.46
C LYS A 315 2.66 19.33 2.48
N ASP A 316 2.90 20.20 3.47
CA ASP A 316 2.09 21.40 3.67
C ASP A 316 2.95 22.52 4.24
N VAL A 317 2.70 23.73 3.76
CA VAL A 317 3.21 24.97 4.35
C VAL A 317 2.04 25.93 4.49
N SER A 318 1.71 26.25 5.73
CA SER A 318 0.62 27.17 6.04
C SER A 318 1.16 28.40 6.77
N LEU A 319 0.90 29.57 6.21
CA LEU A 319 1.21 30.85 6.82
C LEU A 319 -0.09 31.57 7.16
N SER A 320 -0.30 31.89 8.44
CA SER A 320 -1.47 32.64 8.87
C SER A 320 -1.10 33.86 9.70
N TYR A 321 -1.92 34.88 9.62
CA TYR A 321 -1.79 36.09 10.41
C TYR A 321 -3.08 36.43 11.13
N ASP A 322 -3.02 36.44 12.45
CA ASP A 322 -4.13 36.86 13.32
C ASP A 322 -4.17 38.35 13.42
N VAL A 323 -5.18 38.98 12.85
CA VAL A 323 -5.34 40.41 12.84
C VAL A 323 -5.60 40.92 14.28
N PRO A 324 -4.84 41.91 14.79
CA PRO A 324 -4.99 42.41 16.14
C PRO A 324 -6.39 42.94 16.44
N ARG A 325 -6.93 42.61 17.59
CA ARG A 325 -8.33 42.93 17.99
C ARG A 325 -8.69 44.42 17.88
N HIS A 326 -7.73 45.33 18.05
CA HIS A 326 -7.99 46.77 17.94
C HIS A 326 -8.34 47.21 16.51
N ILE A 327 -7.87 46.48 15.49
CA ILE A 327 -8.24 46.70 14.08
C ILE A 327 -9.61 46.07 13.78
N ILE A 328 -9.85 44.86 14.26
CA ILE A 328 -11.06 44.08 13.98
C ILE A 328 -12.30 44.72 14.61
N LYS A 329 -12.20 45.29 15.81
CA LYS A 329 -13.30 46.01 16.48
C LYS A 329 -13.89 47.13 15.64
N ARG A 330 -13.10 47.75 14.75
CA ARG A 330 -13.58 48.81 13.87
C ARG A 330 -14.48 48.33 12.76
N ILE A 331 -14.41 47.02 12.42
CA ILE A 331 -15.26 46.39 11.37
C ILE A 331 -16.32 45.44 11.97
N GLY A 332 -16.54 45.53 13.32
CA GLY A 332 -17.60 44.79 14.00
C GLY A 332 -17.45 43.28 14.07
N SER A 333 -16.23 42.74 13.81
CA SER A 333 -15.92 41.32 13.89
C SER A 333 -15.25 40.93 15.22
N ALA A 334 -15.44 39.70 15.67
CA ALA A 334 -14.83 39.18 16.90
C ALA A 334 -13.40 38.67 16.66
N ASN A 335 -13.15 38.00 15.53
CA ASN A 335 -11.85 37.46 15.13
C ASN A 335 -11.71 37.53 13.60
N CYS A 336 -10.50 37.74 13.11
CA CYS A 336 -10.14 37.69 11.69
C CYS A 336 -8.73 37.15 11.54
N SER A 337 -8.56 36.12 10.74
CA SER A 337 -7.27 35.56 10.38
C SER A 337 -7.15 35.47 8.88
N LEU A 338 -6.01 35.87 8.34
CA LEU A 338 -5.65 35.67 6.94
C LEU A 338 -4.81 34.40 6.85
N ILE A 339 -5.15 33.47 5.96
CA ILE A 339 -4.47 32.20 5.80
C ILE A 339 -4.03 32.05 4.34
N CYS A 340 -2.76 31.76 4.16
CA CYS A 340 -2.18 31.32 2.89
C CYS A 340 -1.65 29.89 3.08
N GLN A 341 -2.16 28.95 2.32
CA GLN A 341 -1.74 27.55 2.38
C GLN A 341 -1.20 27.15 1.01
N LEU A 342 -0.03 26.57 1.01
CA LEU A 342 0.63 26.01 -0.16
C LEU A 342 0.65 24.48 0.03
N PRO A 343 -0.35 23.75 -0.48
CA PRO A 343 -0.22 22.31 -0.59
C PRO A 343 0.90 22.05 -1.59
N THR A 344 1.93 21.34 -1.16
CA THR A 344 2.95 20.93 -2.12
C THR A 344 2.32 19.98 -3.12
N CYS A 345 2.34 20.33 -4.39
CA CYS A 345 2.03 19.39 -5.45
C CYS A 345 2.97 18.19 -5.31
N SER A 346 2.42 16.98 -5.20
CA SER A 346 3.23 15.79 -5.44
C SER A 346 3.72 15.83 -6.88
N PRO A 347 4.96 15.42 -7.14
CA PRO A 347 5.43 15.23 -8.50
C PRO A 347 4.57 14.23 -9.27
#